data_815942d0d666adb81c179b4c31fd6a25
#
_entry.id   815942d0d666adb81c179b4c31fd6a25
#
_cell.length_a   1.000
_cell.length_b   1.000
_cell.length_c   1.000
_cell.angle_alpha   90.00
_cell.angle_beta   90.00
_cell.angle_gamma   90.00
#
_symmetry.space_group_name_H-M   'P 1'
#
loop_
_entity.id
_entity.type
_entity.pdbx_description
1 polymer ?
#
loop_
_entity_poly.entity_id
_entity_poly.type
_entity_poly.pdbx_seq_one_letter_code
_entity_poly.pdbx_strand_id
1 'polypeptide(L)'
;RVEALRRRAELRQSPVRGFMGGRVDLLPHQMYIASEVASRLVPRVLLADEVGLGKTIEASLILHRLHLTGRAERVLVLVPDALVHQWFVELYRRFHLTFSIYDEERCDVLETEEEGVNPFLESQLVICSTSFLASSAKRAEQALAAGWDLLVVDEAHHLEWSSSSASAAYPLFETLTAKIPGLLQL
;
A
#
# COMPACT_ATOMS: atom_id res chain seq x y z
N ARG A 1 -11.32 13.57 30.50
CA ARG A 1 -10.14 12.96 29.85
C ARG A 1 -10.29 11.44 29.68
N VAL A 2 -10.70 10.70 30.74
CA VAL A 2 -10.91 9.23 30.68
C VAL A 2 -12.01 8.86 29.69
N GLU A 3 -13.14 9.58 29.70
CA GLU A 3 -14.24 9.32 28.77
C GLU A 3 -13.87 9.58 27.31
N ALA A 4 -13.05 10.59 27.04
CA ALA A 4 -12.54 10.83 25.69
C ALA A 4 -11.61 9.72 25.20
N LEU A 5 -10.79 9.15 26.10
CA LEU A 5 -9.96 7.99 25.79
C LEU A 5 -10.78 6.72 25.53
N ARG A 6 -11.83 6.51 26.35
CA ARG A 6 -12.77 5.40 26.19
C ARG A 6 -13.50 5.50 24.83
N ARG A 7 -14.08 6.65 24.50
CA ARG A 7 -14.74 6.88 23.20
C ARG A 7 -13.77 6.69 22.04
N ARG A 8 -12.51 7.13 22.17
CA ARG A 8 -11.48 6.87 21.16
C ARG A 8 -11.19 5.37 21.01
N ALA A 9 -11.12 4.63 22.09
CA ALA A 9 -10.91 3.18 22.06
C ALA A 9 -12.11 2.46 21.40
N GLU A 10 -13.34 2.83 21.77
CA GLU A 10 -14.58 2.30 21.19
C GLU A 10 -14.66 2.60 19.67
N LEU A 11 -14.32 3.82 19.26
CA LEU A 11 -14.26 4.19 17.86
C LEU A 11 -13.17 3.41 17.09
N ARG A 12 -12.01 3.15 17.71
CA ARG A 12 -10.95 2.34 17.10
C ARG A 12 -11.36 0.88 16.92
N GLN A 13 -12.16 0.34 17.82
CA GLN A 13 -12.65 -1.04 17.79
C GLN A 13 -13.93 -1.22 16.97
N SER A 14 -14.53 -0.13 16.49
CA SER A 14 -15.78 -0.21 15.71
C SER A 14 -15.57 -1.07 14.44
N PRO A 15 -16.44 -2.07 14.20
CA PRO A 15 -16.35 -2.93 13.03
C PRO A 15 -16.55 -2.19 11.71
N VAL A 16 -17.19 -1.01 11.74
CA VAL A 16 -17.43 -0.19 10.53
C VAL A 16 -16.39 0.90 10.30
N ARG A 17 -15.47 1.12 11.23
CA ARG A 17 -14.43 2.13 11.07
C ARG A 17 -13.50 1.76 9.92
N GLY A 18 -13.27 2.72 9.02
CA GLY A 18 -12.43 2.54 7.84
C GLY A 18 -13.16 1.97 6.62
N PHE A 19 -14.39 1.43 6.81
CA PHE A 19 -15.28 1.11 5.70
C PHE A 19 -16.27 2.25 5.43
N MET A 20 -16.65 2.97 6.48
CA MET A 20 -17.48 4.18 6.36
C MET A 20 -16.59 5.41 6.17
N GLY A 21 -17.04 6.34 5.32
CA GLY A 21 -16.34 7.58 5.03
C GLY A 21 -15.63 7.61 3.67
N GLY A 22 -15.44 6.47 3.02
CA GLY A 22 -15.04 6.43 1.62
C GLY A 22 -16.18 6.87 0.69
N ARG A 23 -15.85 7.58 -0.39
CA ARG A 23 -16.80 7.95 -1.45
C ARG A 23 -16.89 6.82 -2.49
N VAL A 24 -17.33 5.66 -2.05
CA VAL A 24 -17.48 4.45 -2.88
C VAL A 24 -18.85 3.85 -2.65
N ASP A 25 -19.42 3.24 -3.67
CA ASP A 25 -20.58 2.38 -3.52
C ASP A 25 -20.11 1.09 -2.85
N LEU A 26 -20.64 0.81 -1.68
CA LEU A 26 -20.25 -0.36 -0.89
C LEU A 26 -20.99 -1.59 -1.42
N LEU A 27 -20.32 -2.38 -2.23
CA LEU A 27 -20.85 -3.64 -2.72
C LEU A 27 -20.70 -4.72 -1.63
N PRO A 28 -21.73 -5.56 -1.41
CA PRO A 28 -21.72 -6.56 -0.32
C PRO A 28 -20.51 -7.49 -0.34
N HIS A 29 -20.09 -7.97 -1.53
CA HIS A 29 -18.92 -8.85 -1.67
C HIS A 29 -17.62 -8.13 -1.30
N GLN A 30 -17.42 -6.87 -1.76
CA GLN A 30 -16.23 -6.07 -1.43
C GLN A 30 -16.15 -5.80 0.07
N MET A 31 -17.28 -5.48 0.70
CA MET A 31 -17.35 -5.28 2.14
C MET A 31 -17.02 -6.57 2.91
N TYR A 32 -17.52 -7.71 2.45
CA TYR A 32 -17.23 -9.00 3.06
C TYR A 32 -15.72 -9.31 2.99
N ILE A 33 -15.12 -9.23 1.79
CA ILE A 33 -13.70 -9.49 1.57
C ILE A 33 -12.85 -8.51 2.40
N ALA A 34 -13.16 -7.22 2.32
CA ALA A 34 -12.40 -6.21 3.05
C ALA A 34 -12.50 -6.39 4.59
N SER A 35 -13.68 -6.77 5.10
CA SER A 35 -13.87 -7.04 6.52
C SER A 35 -13.11 -8.28 6.97
N GLU A 36 -13.20 -9.37 6.22
CA GLU A 36 -12.51 -10.63 6.50
C GLU A 36 -10.99 -10.44 6.50
N VAL A 37 -10.44 -9.81 5.46
CA VAL A 37 -9.00 -9.59 5.34
C VAL A 37 -8.50 -8.61 6.42
N ALA A 38 -9.20 -7.52 6.63
CA ALA A 38 -8.80 -6.53 7.64
C ALA A 38 -9.00 -7.02 9.09
N SER A 39 -9.72 -8.12 9.33
CA SER A 39 -9.82 -8.75 10.64
C SER A 39 -8.56 -9.50 11.06
N ARG A 40 -7.78 -9.98 10.10
CA ARG A 40 -6.53 -10.75 10.32
C ARG A 40 -5.49 -9.87 10.98
N LEU A 41 -4.73 -10.44 11.92
CA LEU A 41 -3.70 -9.68 12.66
C LEU A 41 -2.66 -9.07 11.72
N VAL A 42 -2.17 -9.85 10.79
CA VAL A 42 -1.25 -9.43 9.72
C VAL A 42 -1.80 -9.99 8.40
N PRO A 43 -2.50 -9.17 7.59
CA PRO A 43 -3.06 -9.66 6.34
C PRO A 43 -1.97 -9.89 5.30
N ARG A 44 -1.97 -11.09 4.73
CA ARG A 44 -1.16 -11.47 3.55
C ARG A 44 -2.09 -12.21 2.61
N VAL A 45 -2.52 -11.55 1.55
CA VAL A 45 -3.57 -12.06 0.66
C VAL A 45 -3.30 -11.71 -0.79
N LEU A 46 -3.76 -12.58 -1.68
CA LEU A 46 -3.97 -12.33 -3.09
C LEU A 46 -5.45 -12.08 -3.32
N LEU A 47 -5.81 -10.92 -3.84
CA LEU A 47 -7.17 -10.57 -4.29
C LEU A 47 -7.31 -11.03 -5.75
N ALA A 48 -7.87 -12.21 -5.94
CA ALA A 48 -7.88 -12.92 -7.22
C ALA A 48 -9.25 -12.83 -7.95
N ASP A 49 -10.00 -11.77 -7.73
CA ASP A 49 -11.28 -11.54 -8.41
C ASP A 49 -11.10 -11.25 -9.91
N GLU A 50 -12.16 -11.45 -10.68
CA GLU A 50 -12.15 -11.16 -12.11
C GLU A 50 -11.79 -9.69 -12.39
N VAL A 51 -11.18 -9.46 -13.55
CA VAL A 51 -10.85 -8.11 -14.01
C VAL A 51 -12.12 -7.26 -14.10
N GLY A 52 -12.10 -6.07 -13.51
CA GLY A 52 -13.24 -5.15 -13.52
C GLY A 52 -14.18 -5.25 -12.31
N LEU A 53 -14.03 -6.22 -11.42
CA LEU A 53 -14.86 -6.34 -10.20
C LEU A 53 -14.44 -5.38 -9.07
N GLY A 54 -13.41 -4.55 -9.30
CA GLY A 54 -13.03 -3.50 -8.36
C GLY A 54 -12.01 -3.92 -7.30
N LYS A 55 -11.06 -4.81 -7.64
CA LYS A 55 -9.93 -5.20 -6.75
C LYS A 55 -9.23 -4.00 -6.12
N THR A 56 -9.01 -2.93 -6.88
CA THR A 56 -8.44 -1.67 -6.37
C THR A 56 -9.28 -1.08 -5.24
N ILE A 57 -10.61 -1.15 -5.33
CA ILE A 57 -11.51 -0.67 -4.27
C ILE A 57 -11.41 -1.57 -3.03
N GLU A 58 -11.37 -2.88 -3.21
CA GLU A 58 -11.21 -3.84 -2.10
C GLU A 58 -9.89 -3.63 -1.37
N ALA A 59 -8.77 -3.55 -2.11
CA ALA A 59 -7.47 -3.26 -1.55
C ALA A 59 -7.45 -1.90 -0.81
N SER A 60 -8.09 -0.88 -1.40
CA SER A 60 -8.18 0.45 -0.80
C SER A 60 -9.04 0.46 0.47
N LEU A 61 -10.14 -0.31 0.52
CA LEU A 61 -10.95 -0.48 1.73
C LEU A 61 -10.16 -1.16 2.86
N ILE A 62 -9.41 -2.21 2.53
CA ILE A 62 -8.55 -2.92 3.49
C ILE A 62 -7.47 -1.97 4.02
N LEU A 63 -6.73 -1.31 3.13
CA LEU A 63 -5.69 -0.35 3.43
C LEU A 63 -6.23 0.78 4.33
N HIS A 64 -7.34 1.41 3.92
CA HIS A 64 -7.97 2.50 4.66
C HIS A 64 -8.35 2.07 6.09
N ARG A 65 -8.93 0.89 6.25
CA ARG A 65 -9.23 0.36 7.56
C ARG A 65 -7.99 0.11 8.41
N LEU A 66 -6.97 -0.55 7.85
CA LEU A 66 -5.72 -0.84 8.57
C LEU A 66 -5.04 0.46 9.00
N HIS A 67 -5.00 1.46 8.13
CA HIS A 67 -4.41 2.76 8.41
C HIS A 67 -5.19 3.52 9.49
N LEU A 68 -6.50 3.67 9.36
CA LEU A 68 -7.33 4.36 10.36
C LEU A 68 -7.40 3.67 11.74
N THR A 69 -7.13 2.38 11.79
CA THR A 69 -7.06 1.65 13.07
C THR A 69 -5.65 1.64 13.66
N GLY A 70 -4.66 2.25 12.99
CA GLY A 70 -3.26 2.32 13.42
C GLY A 70 -2.52 0.98 13.31
N ARG A 71 -2.98 0.09 12.42
CA ARG A 71 -2.39 -1.23 12.18
C ARG A 71 -1.44 -1.24 10.98
N ALA A 72 -1.52 -0.23 10.14
CA ALA A 72 -0.57 0.06 9.08
C ALA A 72 -0.37 1.58 9.03
N GLU A 73 0.70 2.06 9.63
CA GLU A 73 1.07 3.47 9.64
C GLU A 73 1.88 3.82 8.40
N ARG A 74 2.81 2.94 8.03
CA ARG A 74 3.66 3.10 6.85
C ARG A 74 3.26 2.12 5.76
N VAL A 75 2.86 2.66 4.61
CA VAL A 75 2.32 1.85 3.49
C VAL A 75 3.08 2.17 2.20
N LEU A 76 3.55 1.12 1.54
CA LEU A 76 4.11 1.20 0.20
C LEU A 76 3.15 0.58 -0.81
N VAL A 77 2.79 1.34 -1.83
CA VAL A 77 1.98 0.89 -2.96
C VAL A 77 2.86 0.82 -4.21
N LEU A 78 3.01 -0.38 -4.76
CA LEU A 78 3.75 -0.65 -6.00
C LEU A 78 2.79 -0.97 -7.13
N VAL A 79 2.88 -0.22 -8.20
CA VAL A 79 1.98 -0.35 -9.35
C VAL A 79 2.77 -0.20 -10.67
N PRO A 80 2.24 -0.65 -11.80
CA PRO A 80 2.79 -0.28 -13.12
C PRO A 80 2.82 1.24 -13.30
N ASP A 81 3.80 1.76 -14.07
CA ASP A 81 3.97 3.20 -14.34
C ASP A 81 2.67 3.89 -14.77
N ALA A 82 1.92 3.25 -15.65
CA ALA A 82 0.66 3.79 -16.17
C ALA A 82 -0.43 3.96 -15.10
N LEU A 83 -0.35 3.25 -13.98
CA LEU A 83 -1.38 3.24 -12.93
C LEU A 83 -1.03 4.12 -11.73
N VAL A 84 0.18 4.67 -11.63
CA VAL A 84 0.64 5.48 -10.47
C VAL A 84 -0.33 6.64 -10.19
N HIS A 85 -0.64 7.45 -11.20
CA HIS A 85 -1.54 8.58 -11.03
C HIS A 85 -2.99 8.17 -10.80
N GLN A 86 -3.44 7.07 -11.41
CA GLN A 86 -4.78 6.54 -11.19
C GLN A 86 -4.95 6.14 -9.72
N TRP A 87 -4.02 5.36 -9.17
CA TRP A 87 -4.04 4.95 -7.76
C TRP A 87 -4.00 6.15 -6.81
N PHE A 88 -3.13 7.13 -7.08
CA PHE A 88 -3.07 8.36 -6.30
C PHE A 88 -4.42 9.07 -6.26
N VAL A 89 -5.05 9.27 -7.43
CA VAL A 89 -6.35 9.96 -7.55
C VAL A 89 -7.47 9.18 -6.84
N GLU A 90 -7.51 7.85 -7.01
CA GLU A 90 -8.49 6.98 -6.37
C GLU A 90 -8.38 7.04 -4.84
N LEU A 91 -7.19 6.88 -4.28
CA LEU A 91 -6.95 6.94 -2.83
C LEU A 91 -7.27 8.32 -2.27
N TYR A 92 -6.88 9.38 -2.96
CA TYR A 92 -7.16 10.75 -2.53
C TYR A 92 -8.65 11.08 -2.58
N ARG A 93 -9.30 10.85 -3.73
CA ARG A 93 -10.70 11.25 -3.94
C ARG A 93 -11.69 10.41 -3.18
N ARG A 94 -11.46 9.09 -3.13
CA ARG A 94 -12.42 8.15 -2.57
C ARG A 94 -12.18 7.89 -1.08
N PHE A 95 -10.93 7.86 -0.64
CA PHE A 95 -10.58 7.48 0.72
C PHE A 95 -9.98 8.60 1.55
N HIS A 96 -9.76 9.79 0.97
CA HIS A 96 -9.09 10.93 1.63
C HIS A 96 -7.70 10.58 2.17
N LEU A 97 -7.02 9.65 1.55
CA LEU A 97 -5.66 9.29 1.84
C LEU A 97 -4.70 10.05 0.93
N THR A 98 -3.79 10.80 1.52
CA THR A 98 -2.78 11.56 0.78
C THR A 98 -1.51 10.75 0.72
N PHE A 99 -1.26 10.14 -0.41
CA PHE A 99 -0.02 9.45 -0.71
C PHE A 99 0.97 10.39 -1.39
N SER A 100 2.27 10.19 -1.17
CA SER A 100 3.33 10.84 -1.92
C SER A 100 3.75 9.94 -3.10
N ILE A 101 3.77 10.50 -4.30
CA ILE A 101 4.31 9.80 -5.47
C ILE A 101 5.83 9.94 -5.44
N TYR A 102 6.53 8.80 -5.54
CA TYR A 102 7.98 8.75 -5.56
C TYR A 102 8.47 8.25 -6.93
N ASP A 103 9.37 9.03 -7.47
CA ASP A 103 10.17 8.79 -8.67
C ASP A 103 11.62 9.24 -8.41
N GLU A 104 12.49 9.15 -9.42
CA GLU A 104 13.88 9.54 -9.27
C GLU A 104 14.04 11.03 -8.95
N GLU A 105 13.28 11.89 -9.65
CA GLU A 105 13.35 13.34 -9.46
C GLU A 105 12.98 13.73 -8.00
N ARG A 106 11.90 13.16 -7.48
CA ARG A 106 11.48 13.40 -6.09
C ARG A 106 12.52 12.92 -5.08
N CYS A 107 13.09 11.75 -5.30
CA CYS A 107 14.12 11.21 -4.42
C CYS A 107 15.40 12.05 -4.43
N ASP A 108 15.82 12.54 -5.60
CA ASP A 108 16.99 13.39 -5.72
C ASP A 108 16.80 14.75 -5.04
N VAL A 109 15.61 15.33 -5.14
CA VAL A 109 15.28 16.58 -4.43
C VAL A 109 15.40 16.37 -2.92
N LEU A 110 14.81 15.30 -2.36
CA LEU A 110 14.86 15.02 -0.94
C LEU A 110 16.29 14.75 -0.44
N GLU A 111 17.11 14.06 -1.21
CA GLU A 111 18.52 13.82 -0.87
C GLU A 111 19.38 15.10 -0.95
N THR A 112 18.97 16.06 -1.79
CA THR A 112 19.67 17.36 -1.90
C THR A 112 19.32 18.28 -0.73
N GLU A 113 18.08 18.21 -0.23
CA GLU A 113 17.61 18.99 0.91
C GLU A 113 18.28 18.54 2.21
N GLU A 114 18.54 17.23 2.37
CA GLU A 114 19.19 16.67 3.54
C GLU A 114 20.16 15.54 3.16
N GLU A 115 21.45 15.83 3.19
CA GLU A 115 22.51 14.91 2.74
C GLU A 115 22.53 13.62 3.57
N GLY A 116 22.49 12.48 2.89
CA GLY A 116 22.59 11.14 3.51
C GLY A 116 21.27 10.60 4.08
N VAL A 117 20.16 11.32 3.96
CA VAL A 117 18.85 10.85 4.42
C VAL A 117 18.23 9.91 3.39
N ASN A 118 17.55 8.86 3.88
CA ASN A 118 16.77 7.97 3.04
C ASN A 118 15.43 8.65 2.68
N PRO A 119 15.18 8.99 1.38
CA PRO A 119 13.97 9.67 0.96
C PRO A 119 12.68 8.97 1.39
N PHE A 120 12.69 7.65 1.43
CA PHE A 120 11.53 6.85 1.79
C PHE A 120 11.12 6.96 3.26
N LEU A 121 11.91 7.62 4.12
CA LEU A 121 11.55 7.90 5.51
C LEU A 121 10.69 9.17 5.66
N GLU A 122 10.72 10.07 4.67
CA GLU A 122 10.01 11.36 4.69
C GLU A 122 8.49 11.18 4.76
N SER A 123 7.94 10.25 3.99
CA SER A 123 6.50 10.02 3.92
C SER A 123 6.10 8.66 4.46
N GLN A 124 4.96 8.61 5.16
CA GLN A 124 4.40 7.35 5.66
C GLN A 124 3.63 6.58 4.58
N LEU A 125 2.98 7.29 3.66
CA LEU A 125 2.16 6.73 2.59
C LEU A 125 2.82 7.04 1.25
N VAL A 126 3.38 6.03 0.59
CA VAL A 126 4.15 6.18 -0.65
C VAL A 126 3.58 5.31 -1.75
N ILE A 127 3.45 5.90 -2.94
CA ILE A 127 3.18 5.19 -4.19
C ILE A 127 4.38 5.38 -5.10
N CYS A 128 4.86 4.30 -5.69
CA CYS A 128 5.84 4.38 -6.77
C CYS A 128 5.62 3.26 -7.79
N SER A 129 6.27 3.40 -8.94
CA SER A 129 6.20 2.35 -9.94
C SER A 129 7.15 1.19 -9.63
N THR A 130 6.76 0.01 -10.04
CA THR A 130 7.60 -1.20 -9.93
C THR A 130 8.89 -1.05 -10.73
N SER A 131 8.82 -0.43 -11.93
CA SER A 131 9.96 -0.17 -12.79
C SER A 131 10.97 0.79 -12.16
N PHE A 132 10.51 1.84 -11.48
CA PHE A 132 11.36 2.78 -10.78
C PHE A 132 12.22 2.07 -9.72
N LEU A 133 11.62 1.28 -8.85
CA LEU A 133 12.40 0.55 -7.83
C LEU A 133 13.30 -0.54 -8.43
N ALA A 134 12.86 -1.21 -9.49
CA ALA A 134 13.63 -2.26 -10.14
C ALA A 134 14.82 -1.73 -10.94
N SER A 135 14.78 -0.47 -11.38
CA SER A 135 15.85 0.16 -12.17
C SER A 135 17.04 0.64 -11.35
N SER A 136 16.89 0.82 -10.04
CA SER A 136 17.91 1.39 -9.16
C SER A 136 18.10 0.56 -7.89
N ALA A 137 19.24 -0.12 -7.77
CA ALA A 137 19.60 -0.86 -6.56
C ALA A 137 19.60 0.04 -5.32
N LYS A 138 20.09 1.29 -5.45
CA LYS A 138 20.08 2.28 -4.37
C LYS A 138 18.65 2.55 -3.88
N ARG A 139 17.70 2.80 -4.79
CA ARG A 139 16.31 3.08 -4.44
C ARG A 139 15.62 1.87 -3.83
N ALA A 140 15.92 0.69 -4.34
CA ALA A 140 15.45 -0.58 -3.79
C ALA A 140 15.92 -0.77 -2.33
N GLU A 141 17.20 -0.57 -2.05
CA GLU A 141 17.78 -0.66 -0.69
C GLU A 141 17.16 0.38 0.26
N GLN A 142 16.99 1.61 -0.20
CA GLN A 142 16.35 2.69 0.56
C GLN A 142 14.90 2.35 0.90
N ALA A 143 14.13 1.86 -0.08
CA ALA A 143 12.75 1.41 0.14
C ALA A 143 12.68 0.23 1.12
N LEU A 144 13.59 -0.76 0.99
CA LEU A 144 13.69 -1.90 1.90
C LEU A 144 14.06 -1.51 3.34
N ALA A 145 14.78 -0.42 3.52
CA ALA A 145 15.20 0.08 4.83
C ALA A 145 14.14 0.97 5.52
N ALA A 146 13.09 1.37 4.80
CA ALA A 146 12.13 2.35 5.31
C ALA A 146 11.14 1.82 6.36
N GLY A 147 11.03 0.50 6.56
CA GLY A 147 10.23 -0.09 7.64
C GLY A 147 8.71 0.01 7.41
N TRP A 148 8.22 -0.54 6.31
CA TRP A 148 6.82 -0.56 5.96
C TRP A 148 6.03 -1.59 6.78
N ASP A 149 4.77 -1.25 7.12
CA ASP A 149 3.82 -2.16 7.78
C ASP A 149 3.01 -2.95 6.75
N LEU A 150 2.72 -2.33 5.60
CA LEU A 150 1.89 -2.90 4.54
C LEU A 150 2.50 -2.61 3.17
N LEU A 151 2.58 -3.65 2.36
CA LEU A 151 2.88 -3.59 0.94
C LEU A 151 1.61 -3.90 0.14
N VAL A 152 1.27 -3.03 -0.81
CA VAL A 152 0.22 -3.27 -1.81
C VAL A 152 0.89 -3.37 -3.17
N VAL A 153 0.61 -4.43 -3.92
CA VAL A 153 1.17 -4.65 -5.26
C VAL A 153 0.04 -4.89 -6.24
N ASP A 154 -0.11 -4.00 -7.19
CA ASP A 154 -1.06 -4.16 -8.29
C ASP A 154 -0.41 -4.83 -9.50
N GLU A 155 -1.21 -5.55 -10.28
CA GLU A 155 -0.78 -6.30 -11.46
C GLU A 155 0.40 -7.25 -11.15
N ALA A 156 0.33 -7.94 -9.99
CA ALA A 156 1.40 -8.82 -9.51
C ALA A 156 1.76 -9.94 -10.50
N HIS A 157 0.85 -10.27 -11.44
CA HIS A 157 1.10 -11.26 -12.49
C HIS A 157 2.19 -10.82 -13.51
N HIS A 158 2.47 -9.53 -13.62
CA HIS A 158 3.61 -9.04 -14.41
C HIS A 158 4.97 -9.30 -13.76
N LEU A 159 4.98 -9.73 -12.49
CA LEU A 159 6.17 -10.13 -11.76
C LEU A 159 6.48 -11.63 -11.94
N GLU A 160 6.13 -12.20 -13.09
CA GLU A 160 6.28 -13.63 -13.36
C GLU A 160 7.72 -14.11 -13.20
N TRP A 161 7.86 -15.20 -12.43
CA TRP A 161 9.06 -16.01 -12.44
C TRP A 161 8.92 -17.08 -13.54
N SER A 162 9.72 -17.00 -14.58
CA SER A 162 9.93 -18.12 -15.48
C SER A 162 11.36 -18.62 -15.34
N SER A 163 11.55 -19.92 -15.40
CA SER A 163 12.88 -20.55 -15.34
C SER A 163 13.83 -20.09 -16.47
N SER A 164 13.32 -19.37 -17.47
CA SER A 164 14.05 -18.83 -18.62
C SER A 164 14.21 -17.31 -18.62
N SER A 165 13.43 -16.55 -17.86
CA SER A 165 13.56 -15.09 -17.74
C SER A 165 12.85 -14.59 -16.48
N ALA A 166 13.58 -14.49 -15.38
CA ALA A 166 13.07 -13.74 -14.22
C ALA A 166 13.09 -12.25 -14.58
N SER A 167 11.96 -11.56 -14.40
CA SER A 167 11.91 -10.09 -14.46
C SER A 167 12.91 -9.52 -13.46
N ALA A 168 13.63 -8.47 -13.83
CA ALA A 168 14.58 -7.80 -12.93
C ALA A 168 13.90 -7.31 -11.62
N ALA A 169 12.58 -7.14 -11.62
CA ALA A 169 11.77 -6.77 -10.47
C ALA A 169 11.51 -7.92 -9.50
N TYR A 170 11.60 -9.19 -9.95
CA TYR A 170 11.23 -10.35 -9.11
C TYR A 170 12.07 -10.50 -7.83
N PRO A 171 13.42 -10.41 -7.86
CA PRO A 171 14.24 -10.52 -6.64
C PRO A 171 13.94 -9.40 -5.62
N LEU A 172 13.67 -8.19 -6.12
CA LEU A 172 13.26 -7.06 -5.28
C LEU A 172 11.93 -7.34 -4.60
N PHE A 173 10.94 -7.81 -5.38
CA PHE A 173 9.63 -8.14 -4.88
C PHE A 173 9.69 -9.26 -3.83
N GLU A 174 10.44 -10.33 -4.08
CA GLU A 174 10.67 -11.40 -3.11
C GLU A 174 11.24 -10.87 -1.80
N THR A 175 12.24 -9.98 -1.87
CA THR A 175 12.86 -9.36 -0.70
C THR A 175 11.89 -8.44 0.05
N LEU A 176 11.11 -7.63 -0.66
CA LEU A 176 10.08 -6.76 -0.05
C LEU A 176 9.02 -7.58 0.67
N THR A 177 8.51 -8.63 0.01
CA THR A 177 7.47 -9.49 0.59
C THR A 177 7.96 -10.30 1.78
N ALA A 178 9.24 -10.63 1.85
CA ALA A 178 9.84 -11.31 2.99
C ALA A 178 10.02 -10.38 4.20
N LYS A 179 10.32 -9.09 3.97
CA LYS A 179 10.57 -8.10 5.03
C LYS A 179 9.32 -7.42 5.54
N ILE A 180 8.36 -7.14 4.67
CA ILE A 180 7.15 -6.37 5.03
C ILE A 180 6.08 -7.32 5.58
N PRO A 181 5.56 -7.08 6.79
CA PRO A 181 4.62 -8.00 7.43
C PRO A 181 3.32 -8.15 6.66
N GLY A 182 2.66 -7.05 6.32
CA GLY A 182 1.39 -7.03 5.62
C GLY A 182 1.57 -7.02 4.09
N LEU A 183 0.75 -7.77 3.36
CA LEU A 183 0.80 -7.87 1.90
C LEU A 183 -0.59 -7.98 1.30
N LEU A 184 -0.89 -7.11 0.34
CA LEU A 184 -2.03 -7.19 -0.56
C LEU A 184 -1.51 -7.28 -1.99
N GLN A 185 -1.84 -8.35 -2.69
CA GLN A 185 -1.55 -8.55 -4.12
C GLN A 185 -2.85 -8.51 -4.92
N LEU A 186 -2.83 -7.86 -6.07
CA LEU A 186 -3.95 -7.74 -6.99
C LEU A 186 -3.59 -8.32 -8.35
#